data_17d4fbb1bcc2d2293d1b2aab726a9b57
#
_entry.id   17d4fbb1bcc2d2293d1b2aab726a9b57
#
_cell.length_a   1.000
_cell.length_b   1.000
_cell.length_c   1.000
_cell.angle_alpha   90.00
_cell.angle_beta   90.00
_cell.angle_gamma   90.00
#
_symmetry.space_group_name_H-M   'P 1'
#
loop_
_entity.id
_entity.type
_entity.pdbx_description
1 polymer ?
#
loop_
_entity_poly.entity_id
_entity_poly.type
_entity_poly.pdbx_seq_one_letter_code
_entity_poly.pdbx_strand_id
1 'polypeptide(L)'
;SAEQLLAIADEYCSFHGCHIRSFGFLAAAAAVPGAKVHGVPVFDSVSAAAAALSEAIVALEPLSDSNAGFAEVAGEVYRRWAG
;
A
#
# COMPACT_ATOMS: atom_id res chain seq x y z
N SER A 1 2.51 3.25 7.28
CA SER A 1 3.79 2.59 7.60
C SER A 1 3.80 1.16 7.08
N ALA A 2 4.98 0.59 7.00
CA ALA A 2 5.14 -0.81 6.57
C ALA A 2 4.41 -1.77 7.51
N GLU A 3 4.46 -1.52 8.81
CA GLU A 3 3.78 -2.37 9.79
C GLU A 3 2.26 -2.33 9.64
N GLN A 4 1.70 -1.16 9.37
CA GLN A 4 0.28 -1.00 9.13
C GLN A 4 -0.14 -1.71 7.85
N LEU A 5 0.62 -1.55 6.78
CA LEU A 5 0.32 -2.21 5.51
C LEU A 5 0.45 -3.74 5.63
N LEU A 6 1.42 -4.22 6.41
CA LEU A 6 1.58 -5.65 6.70
C LEU A 6 0.34 -6.19 7.41
N ALA A 7 -0.18 -5.47 8.40
CA ALA A 7 -1.37 -5.89 9.13
C ALA A 7 -2.59 -5.98 8.20
N ILE A 8 -2.75 -5.01 7.31
CA ILE A 8 -3.83 -5.03 6.31
C ILE A 8 -3.66 -6.21 5.35
N ALA A 9 -2.43 -6.46 4.91
CA ALA A 9 -2.13 -7.55 4.00
C ALA A 9 -2.43 -8.92 4.62
N ASP A 10 -2.04 -9.12 5.88
CA ASP A 10 -2.30 -10.37 6.60
C ASP A 10 -3.80 -10.65 6.68
N GLU A 11 -4.58 -9.65 7.04
CA GLU A 11 -6.02 -9.79 7.14
C GLU A 11 -6.67 -10.03 5.78
N TYR A 12 -6.24 -9.28 4.76
CA TYR A 12 -6.73 -9.43 3.40
C TYR A 12 -6.45 -10.84 2.87
N CYS A 13 -5.23 -11.34 3.07
CA CYS A 13 -4.83 -12.67 2.64
C CYS A 13 -5.60 -13.77 3.35
N SER A 14 -5.94 -13.56 4.62
CA SER A 14 -6.76 -14.49 5.39
C SER A 14 -8.13 -14.69 4.74
N PHE A 15 -8.74 -13.62 4.21
CA PHE A 15 -10.03 -13.70 3.54
C PHE A 15 -9.94 -14.26 2.12
N HIS A 16 -8.88 -13.95 1.41
CA HIS A 16 -8.77 -14.24 -0.02
C HIS A 16 -7.91 -15.46 -0.36
N GLY A 17 -7.36 -16.12 0.66
CA GLY A 17 -6.58 -17.34 0.46
C GLY A 17 -5.24 -17.11 -0.24
N CYS A 18 -4.70 -15.90 -0.15
CA CYS A 18 -3.39 -15.58 -0.69
C CYS A 18 -2.35 -15.48 0.42
N HIS A 19 -1.10 -15.21 0.06
CA HIS A 19 -0.03 -14.99 1.02
C HIS A 19 0.89 -13.87 0.54
N ILE A 20 1.71 -13.36 1.43
CA ILE A 20 2.68 -12.32 1.09
C ILE A 20 3.79 -12.96 0.27
N ARG A 21 3.95 -12.50 -0.97
CA ARG A 21 4.97 -12.97 -1.88
C ARG A 21 6.32 -12.33 -1.61
N SER A 22 6.32 -11.03 -1.24
CA SER A 22 7.54 -10.29 -0.99
C SER A 22 7.31 -9.23 0.08
N PHE A 23 7.92 -9.41 1.24
CA PHE A 23 7.92 -8.40 2.30
C PHE A 23 8.65 -7.13 1.85
N GLY A 24 9.71 -7.27 1.05
CA GLY A 24 10.45 -6.13 0.51
C GLY A 24 9.58 -5.26 -0.38
N PHE A 25 8.80 -5.86 -1.26
CA PHE A 25 7.87 -5.12 -2.14
C PHE A 25 6.75 -4.48 -1.34
N LEU A 26 6.27 -5.17 -0.31
CA LEU A 26 5.24 -4.60 0.58
C LEU A 26 5.77 -3.36 1.29
N ALA A 27 6.99 -3.43 1.82
CA ALA A 27 7.64 -2.29 2.49
C ALA A 27 7.90 -1.14 1.50
N ALA A 28 8.31 -1.45 0.27
CA ALA A 28 8.53 -0.46 -0.77
C ALA A 28 7.23 0.28 -1.10
N ALA A 29 6.12 -0.44 -1.26
CA ALA A 29 4.81 0.18 -1.50
C ALA A 29 4.39 1.07 -0.32
N ALA A 30 4.61 0.59 0.91
CA ALA A 30 4.24 1.34 2.12
C ALA A 30 4.99 2.67 2.24
N ALA A 31 6.18 2.76 1.68
CA ALA A 31 6.99 3.99 1.72
C ALA A 31 6.52 5.06 0.71
N VAL A 32 5.78 4.66 -0.32
CA VAL A 32 5.41 5.57 -1.43
C VAL A 32 4.60 6.79 -0.98
N PRO A 33 3.54 6.66 -0.17
CA PRO A 33 2.73 7.83 0.17
C PRO A 33 3.49 8.93 0.91
N GLY A 34 4.50 8.55 1.70
CA GLY A 34 5.30 9.50 2.47
C GLY A 34 6.58 9.95 1.78
N ALA A 35 6.74 9.67 0.49
CA ALA A 35 7.96 10.00 -0.24
C ALA A 35 8.22 11.51 -0.24
N LYS A 36 9.50 11.87 -0.07
CA LYS A 36 9.96 13.26 -0.05
C LYS A 36 11.19 13.41 -0.93
N VAL A 37 11.33 14.60 -1.51
CA VAL A 37 12.54 15.00 -2.22
C VAL A 37 13.03 16.28 -1.56
N HIS A 38 14.24 16.24 -1.01
CA HIS A 38 14.82 17.38 -0.27
C HIS A 38 13.89 17.90 0.83
N GLY A 39 13.23 16.98 1.54
CA GLY A 39 12.32 17.33 2.62
C GLY A 39 10.92 17.78 2.19
N VAL A 40 10.67 17.87 0.88
CA VAL A 40 9.37 18.29 0.35
C VAL A 40 8.56 17.06 -0.06
N PRO A 41 7.32 16.91 0.45
CA PRO A 41 6.48 15.79 0.06
C PRO A 41 6.25 15.74 -1.45
N VAL A 42 6.37 14.54 -2.03
CA VAL A 42 6.12 14.34 -3.47
C VAL A 42 4.62 14.48 -3.77
N PHE A 43 3.77 14.00 -2.85
CA PHE A 43 2.33 14.06 -3.03
C PHE A 43 1.77 15.18 -2.14
N ASP A 44 1.01 16.09 -2.74
CA ASP A 44 0.48 17.27 -2.06
C ASP A 44 -0.93 17.08 -1.49
N SER A 45 -1.50 15.89 -1.68
CA SER A 45 -2.81 15.57 -1.12
C SER A 45 -2.87 14.11 -0.68
N VAL A 46 -3.78 13.84 0.27
CA VAL A 46 -4.05 12.47 0.72
C VAL A 46 -4.56 11.60 -0.42
N SER A 47 -5.39 12.17 -1.28
CA SER A 47 -5.95 11.46 -2.43
C SER A 47 -4.86 11.03 -3.42
N ALA A 48 -3.92 11.93 -3.73
CA ALA A 48 -2.80 11.62 -4.62
C ALA A 48 -1.88 10.56 -4.01
N ALA A 49 -1.58 10.67 -2.72
CA ALA A 49 -0.75 9.71 -2.01
C ALA A 49 -1.40 8.32 -1.95
N ALA A 50 -2.72 8.27 -1.71
CA ALA A 50 -3.47 7.01 -1.70
C ALA A 50 -3.48 6.34 -3.08
N ALA A 51 -3.65 7.12 -4.14
CA ALA A 51 -3.61 6.60 -5.50
C ALA A 51 -2.23 6.04 -5.84
N ALA A 52 -1.17 6.73 -5.41
CA ALA A 52 0.20 6.27 -5.62
C ALA A 52 0.49 4.96 -4.87
N LEU A 53 -0.03 4.82 -3.65
CA LEU A 53 0.07 3.56 -2.89
C LEU A 53 -0.58 2.41 -3.65
N SER A 54 -1.80 2.62 -4.12
CA SER A 54 -2.54 1.60 -4.89
C SER A 54 -1.79 1.21 -6.17
N GLU A 55 -1.27 2.18 -6.90
CA GLU A 55 -0.49 1.94 -8.12
C GLU A 55 0.78 1.14 -7.82
N ALA A 56 1.47 1.46 -6.73
CA ALA A 56 2.68 0.75 -6.33
C ALA A 56 2.36 -0.72 -5.99
N ILE A 57 1.26 -0.98 -5.31
CA ILE A 57 0.84 -2.35 -4.99
C ILE A 57 0.55 -3.14 -6.27
N VAL A 58 -0.15 -2.54 -7.21
CA VAL A 58 -0.44 -3.21 -8.49
C VAL A 58 0.85 -3.49 -9.27
N ALA A 59 1.78 -2.54 -9.29
CA ALA A 59 3.02 -2.68 -10.03
C ALA A 59 3.99 -3.70 -9.39
N LEU A 60 4.11 -3.68 -8.07
CA LEU A 60 5.07 -4.51 -7.34
C LEU A 60 4.55 -5.92 -7.03
N GLU A 61 3.24 -6.08 -6.98
CA GLU A 61 2.61 -7.36 -6.68
C GLU A 61 3.18 -8.02 -5.41
N PRO A 62 3.03 -7.39 -4.24
CA PRO A 62 3.59 -7.92 -3.00
C PRO A 62 2.90 -9.20 -2.51
N LEU A 63 1.70 -9.50 -2.99
CA LEU A 63 0.96 -10.71 -2.63
C LEU A 63 1.07 -11.75 -3.73
N SER A 64 0.78 -13.01 -3.39
CA SER A 64 0.80 -14.12 -4.33
C SER A 64 -0.25 -13.98 -5.43
N ASP A 65 -1.39 -13.34 -5.11
CA ASP A 65 -2.43 -12.97 -6.07
C ASP A 65 -3.35 -11.91 -5.44
N SER A 66 -4.39 -11.51 -6.17
CA SER A 66 -5.40 -10.55 -5.69
C SER A 66 -4.83 -9.16 -5.36
N ASN A 67 -3.71 -8.80 -5.97
CA ASN A 67 -3.06 -7.52 -5.70
C ASN A 67 -3.93 -6.32 -6.04
N ALA A 68 -4.75 -6.40 -7.09
CA ALA A 68 -5.65 -5.30 -7.47
C ALA A 68 -6.67 -5.01 -6.37
N GLY A 69 -7.28 -6.04 -5.81
CA GLY A 69 -8.23 -5.89 -4.69
C GLY A 69 -7.53 -5.36 -3.44
N PHE A 70 -6.35 -5.87 -3.13
CA PHE A 70 -5.55 -5.37 -2.01
C PHE A 70 -5.19 -3.90 -2.19
N ALA A 71 -4.83 -3.48 -3.40
CA ALA A 71 -4.52 -2.09 -3.71
C ALA A 71 -5.71 -1.16 -3.40
N GLU A 72 -6.93 -1.58 -3.73
CA GLU A 72 -8.13 -0.81 -3.43
C GLU A 72 -8.36 -0.68 -1.93
N VAL A 73 -8.24 -1.78 -1.19
CA VAL A 73 -8.41 -1.78 0.26
C VAL A 73 -7.36 -0.88 0.93
N ALA A 74 -6.10 -1.04 0.55
CA ALA A 74 -5.01 -0.27 1.14
C ALA A 74 -5.17 1.23 0.86
N GLY A 75 -5.55 1.60 -0.34
CA GLY A 75 -5.79 3.00 -0.71
C GLY A 75 -6.94 3.59 0.11
N GLU A 76 -8.02 2.85 0.28
CA GLU A 76 -9.18 3.31 1.05
C GLU A 76 -8.85 3.48 2.53
N VAL A 77 -8.14 2.52 3.11
CA VAL A 77 -7.70 2.62 4.51
C VAL A 77 -6.78 3.82 4.70
N TYR A 78 -5.86 4.03 3.77
CA TYR A 78 -4.97 5.18 3.82
C TYR A 78 -5.73 6.51 3.82
N ARG A 79 -6.72 6.65 2.96
CA ARG A 79 -7.55 7.87 2.90
C ARG A 79 -8.24 8.14 4.22
N ARG A 80 -8.78 7.10 4.86
CA ARG A 80 -9.52 7.24 6.12
C ARG A 80 -8.61 7.62 7.28
N TRP A 81 -7.41 7.04 7.33
CA TRP A 81 -6.49 7.28 8.44
C TRP A 81 -5.69 8.57 8.28
N ALA A 82 -5.35 8.93 7.06
CA ALA A 82 -4.56 10.14 6.77
C ALA A 82 -5.42 11.36 6.49
N GLY A 83 -6.63 11.14 6.06
CA GLY A 83 -7.58 12.23 5.79
C GLY A 83 -8.32 12.65 7.02
#